data_f2e171023d334cf246dfffa4c4624820
#
_entry.id   f2e171023d334cf246dfffa4c4624820
#
_cell.length_a   1.000
_cell.length_b   1.000
_cell.length_c   1.000
_cell.angle_alpha   90.00
_cell.angle_beta   90.00
_cell.angle_gamma   90.00
#
_symmetry.space_group_name_H-M   'P 1'
#
loop_
_entity.id
_entity.type
_entity.pdbx_description
1 polymer ?
#
loop_
_entity_poly.entity_id
_entity_poly.type
_entity_poly.pdbx_seq_one_letter_code
_entity_poly.pdbx_strand_id
1 'polypeptide(L)' 'MAKKIKITLIKSPIGYKQKAKKTLEALGLKKINQSVIHNENDSIVGMLNSVNYLIKIEKI' A
#
# COMPACT_ATOMS: atom_id res chain seq x y z
N MET A 1 6.57 6.23 -19.51
CA MET A 1 7.43 5.36 -18.68
C MET A 1 6.84 5.22 -17.29
N ALA A 2 6.84 4.03 -16.77
CA ALA A 2 6.28 3.77 -15.46
C ALA A 2 7.21 4.33 -14.37
N LYS A 3 6.65 5.15 -13.50
CA LYS A 3 7.35 5.60 -12.30
C LYS A 3 7.21 4.54 -11.23
N LYS A 4 8.26 4.32 -10.47
CA LYS A 4 8.23 3.38 -9.36
C LYS A 4 8.01 4.13 -8.06
N ILE A 5 7.23 3.51 -7.18
CA ILE A 5 6.95 4.04 -5.86
C ILE A 5 7.23 2.97 -4.83
N LYS A 6 7.71 3.40 -3.67
CA LYS A 6 7.94 2.53 -2.52
C LYS A 6 6.81 2.73 -1.53
N ILE A 7 6.16 1.64 -1.17
CA ILE A 7 5.03 1.65 -0.26
C ILE A 7 5.45 0.92 1.01
N THR A 8 5.34 1.58 2.14
CA THR A 8 5.70 1.00 3.45
C THR A 8 4.47 0.95 4.34
N LEU A 9 4.19 -0.20 4.92
CA LEU A 9 3.08 -0.34 5.86
C LEU A 9 3.52 0.22 7.21
N ILE A 10 2.90 1.32 7.64
CA ILE A 10 3.28 2.01 8.87
C ILE A 10 2.34 1.71 10.04
N LYS A 11 1.13 1.20 9.75
CA LYS A 11 0.16 0.85 10.79
C LYS A 11 -0.38 -0.54 10.51
N SER A 12 -0.63 -1.29 11.60
CA SER A 12 -1.25 -2.60 11.49
C SER A 12 -2.70 -2.49 11.01
N PRO A 13 -3.15 -3.35 10.10
CA PRO A 13 -4.55 -3.37 9.67
C PRO A 13 -5.48 -4.02 10.69
N ILE A 14 -4.96 -4.50 11.81
CA ILE A 14 -5.77 -5.09 12.86
C ILE A 14 -6.72 -4.04 13.43
N GLY A 15 -8.01 -4.37 13.46
CA GLY A 15 -9.03 -3.44 13.91
C GLY A 15 -9.63 -2.58 12.81
N TYR A 16 -9.06 -2.62 11.62
CA TYR A 16 -9.60 -1.92 10.46
C TYR A 16 -10.48 -2.86 9.64
N LYS A 17 -11.22 -2.29 8.67
CA LYS A 17 -12.13 -3.07 7.85
C LYS A 17 -11.36 -4.11 7.04
N GLN A 18 -12.00 -5.26 6.80
CA GLN A 18 -11.41 -6.34 6.00
C GLN A 18 -11.03 -5.86 4.59
N LYS A 19 -11.76 -4.89 4.07
CA LYS A 19 -11.49 -4.34 2.75
C LYS A 19 -10.08 -3.73 2.67
N ALA A 20 -9.69 -2.99 3.70
CA ALA A 20 -8.35 -2.44 3.77
C ALA A 20 -7.29 -3.54 3.85
N LYS A 21 -7.56 -4.57 4.65
CA LYS A 21 -6.67 -5.70 4.79
C LYS A 21 -6.46 -6.43 3.46
N LYS A 22 -7.54 -6.66 2.72
CA LYS A 22 -7.45 -7.31 1.40
C LYS A 22 -6.66 -6.45 0.42
N THR A 23 -6.86 -5.14 0.44
CA THR A 23 -6.11 -4.22 -0.42
C THR A 23 -4.62 -4.28 -0.12
N LEU A 24 -4.26 -4.31 1.16
CA LEU A 24 -2.85 -4.41 1.56
C LEU A 24 -2.25 -5.74 1.13
N GLU A 25 -2.99 -6.83 1.23
CA GLU A 25 -2.53 -8.14 0.75
C GLU A 25 -2.31 -8.14 -0.76
N ALA A 26 -3.19 -7.50 -1.50
CA ALA A 26 -3.04 -7.37 -2.95
C ALA A 26 -1.81 -6.56 -3.31
N LEU A 27 -1.43 -5.61 -2.48
CA LEU A 27 -0.21 -4.82 -2.66
C LEU A 27 1.05 -5.57 -2.24
N GLY A 28 0.90 -6.67 -1.48
CA GLY A 28 2.02 -7.44 -0.98
C GLY A 28 2.47 -7.04 0.42
N LEU A 29 1.70 -6.21 1.11
CA LEU A 29 2.02 -5.76 2.46
C LEU A 29 1.30 -6.62 3.48
N LYS A 30 2.03 -7.46 4.17
CA LYS A 30 1.46 -8.39 5.17
C LYS A 30 1.84 -8.04 6.60
N LYS A 31 2.96 -7.36 6.79
CA LYS A 31 3.49 -7.05 8.12
C LYS A 31 3.78 -5.57 8.22
N ILE A 32 3.68 -5.04 9.44
CA ILE A 32 4.04 -3.66 9.72
C ILE A 32 5.53 -3.43 9.40
N ASN A 33 5.84 -2.25 8.89
CA ASN A 33 7.19 -1.87 8.44
C ASN A 33 7.67 -2.63 7.20
N GLN A 34 6.82 -3.45 6.58
CA GLN A 34 7.16 -4.08 5.32
C GLN A 34 7.05 -3.06 4.18
N SER A 35 8.01 -3.11 3.27
CA SER A 35 8.03 -2.22 2.10
C SER A 35 7.94 -3.03 0.82
N VAL A 36 7.26 -2.47 -0.17
CA VAL A 36 7.20 -3.07 -1.51
C VAL A 36 7.35 -1.95 -2.54
N ILE A 37 7.81 -2.32 -3.72
CA ILE A 37 7.95 -1.39 -4.84
C ILE A 37 6.97 -1.79 -5.92
N HIS A 38 6.19 -0.82 -6.38
CA HIS A 38 5.22 -1.00 -7.44
C HIS A 38 5.41 0.07 -8.52
N ASN A 39 4.99 -0.26 -9.73
CA ASN A 39 4.89 0.73 -10.79
C ASN A 39 3.67 1.61 -10.52
N GLU A 40 3.85 2.92 -10.62
CA GLU A 40 2.74 3.85 -10.46
C GLU A 40 1.80 3.74 -11.67
N ASN A 41 0.55 3.37 -11.43
CA ASN A 41 -0.49 3.34 -12.45
C ASN A 41 -1.85 3.59 -11.78
N ASP A 42 -2.90 3.75 -12.60
CA ASP A 42 -4.22 4.11 -12.08
C ASP A 42 -4.77 3.09 -11.09
N SER A 43 -4.56 1.81 -11.35
CA SER A 43 -5.02 0.74 -10.47
C SER A 43 -4.32 0.81 -9.11
N ILE A 44 -3.01 0.99 -9.11
CA ILE A 44 -2.22 1.09 -7.88
C ILE A 44 -2.59 2.35 -7.11
N VAL A 45 -2.71 3.48 -7.80
CA VAL A 45 -3.10 4.74 -7.14
C VAL A 45 -4.46 4.61 -6.47
N GLY A 46 -5.42 3.98 -7.12
CA GLY A 46 -6.74 3.75 -6.55
C GLY A 46 -6.68 2.89 -5.29
N MET A 47 -5.87 1.83 -5.31
CA MET A 47 -5.70 0.97 -4.13
C MET A 47 -5.02 1.71 -2.99
N LEU A 48 -4.01 2.52 -3.29
CA LEU A 48 -3.28 3.30 -2.28
C LEU A 48 -4.18 4.33 -1.62
N ASN A 49 -5.06 4.97 -2.39
CA ASN A 49 -6.00 5.94 -1.84
C ASN A 49 -6.96 5.32 -0.83
N SER A 50 -7.29 4.05 -1.00
CA SER A 50 -8.17 3.34 -0.07
C SER A 50 -7.51 3.06 1.28
N VAL A 51 -6.19 2.96 1.31
CA VAL A 51 -5.44 2.58 2.52
C VAL A 51 -4.32 3.58 2.86
N ASN A 52 -4.40 4.80 2.34
CA ASN A 52 -3.32 5.78 2.51
C ASN A 52 -3.04 6.11 3.99
N TYR A 53 -4.02 5.96 4.85
CA TYR A 53 -3.87 6.21 6.29
C TYR A 53 -3.08 5.10 7.00
N LEU A 54 -2.84 3.98 6.32
CA LEU A 54 -2.10 2.83 6.87
C LEU A 54 -0.69 2.71 6.30
N ILE A 55 -0.39 3.45 5.26
CA ILE A 55 0.86 3.30 4.51
C ILE A 55 1.56 4.63 4.30
N LYS A 56 2.85 4.52 3.98
CA LYS A 56 3.65 5.67 3.57
C LYS A 56 4.11 5.42 2.13
N ILE A 57 3.95 6.40 1.29
CA ILE A 57 4.34 6.30 -0.11
C ILE A 57 5.55 7.19 -0.35
N GLU A 58 6.58 6.63 -0.95
CA GLU A 58 7.77 7.38 -1.34
C GLU A 58 8.03 7.19 -2.83
N LYS A 59 8.35 8.26 -3.50
CA LYS A 59 8.75 8.20 -4.90
C LYS A 59 10.22 7.84 -4.99
N ILE A 60 10.53 6.94 -5.87
CA ILE A 60 11.91 6.50 -6.10
C ILE A 60 12.50 7.22 -7.31
#